data_3c69abc2ec4078c81b42e464f89c3285
#
_entry.id   3c69abc2ec4078c81b42e464f89c3285
#
_cell.length_a   1.000
_cell.length_b   1.000
_cell.length_c   1.000
_cell.angle_alpha   90.00
_cell.angle_beta   90.00
_cell.angle_gamma   90.00
#
_symmetry.space_group_name_H-M   'P 1'
#
loop_
_entity.id
_entity.type
_entity.pdbx_description
1 polymer ?
#
loop_
_entity_poly.entity_id
_entity_poly.type
_entity_poly.pdbx_seq_one_letter_code
_entity_poly.pdbx_strand_id
1 'polypeptide(L)'
;MIERQYRLLVAHGENQRLTVTELATCASIDNSAIERYVELGLLTPIAQEVPMLFEPSMATRLRSILRLQHDLGINLAGVSVVLDLVDKLRALQAENAKLRKRGFEDLY
;
A
#
# COMPACT_ATOMS: atom_id res chain seq x y z
N MET A 1 11.42 -4.46 -14.75
CA MET A 1 10.77 -5.79 -14.67
C MET A 1 9.77 -5.88 -13.53
N ILE A 2 10.16 -5.55 -12.31
CA ILE A 2 9.26 -5.57 -11.15
C ILE A 2 8.05 -4.65 -11.39
N GLU A 3 8.28 -3.47 -11.91
CA GLU A 3 7.24 -2.48 -12.18
C GLU A 3 6.19 -3.00 -13.18
N ARG A 4 6.62 -3.74 -14.19
CA ARG A 4 5.72 -4.37 -15.16
C ARG A 4 4.87 -5.45 -14.50
N GLN A 5 5.46 -6.25 -13.62
CA GLN A 5 4.74 -7.27 -12.86
C GLN A 5 3.67 -6.67 -11.96
N TYR A 6 3.98 -5.57 -11.28
CA TYR A 6 3.01 -4.84 -10.47
C TYR A 6 1.85 -4.32 -11.30
N ARG A 7 2.14 -3.73 -12.46
CA ARG A 7 1.09 -3.23 -13.34
C ARG A 7 0.16 -4.33 -13.83
N LEU A 8 0.73 -5.47 -14.20
CA LEU A 8 -0.07 -6.62 -14.63
C LEU A 8 -0.96 -7.14 -13.50
N LEU A 9 -0.40 -7.24 -12.29
CA LEU A 9 -1.12 -7.71 -11.13
C LEU A 9 -2.28 -6.77 -10.78
N VAL A 10 -2.05 -5.48 -10.75
CA VAL A 10 -3.06 -4.48 -10.46
C VAL A 10 -4.13 -4.43 -11.57
N ALA A 11 -3.72 -4.49 -12.85
CA ALA A 11 -4.65 -4.42 -13.98
C ALA A 11 -5.58 -5.62 -14.05
N HIS A 12 -5.05 -6.82 -13.77
CA HIS A 12 -5.86 -8.04 -13.82
C HIS A 12 -6.55 -8.38 -12.51
N GLY A 13 -6.16 -7.72 -11.43
CA GLY A 13 -6.58 -8.04 -10.09
C GLY A 13 -7.51 -7.06 -9.43
N GLU A 14 -8.19 -6.17 -10.17
CA GLU A 14 -9.04 -5.15 -9.54
C GLU A 14 -10.05 -5.74 -8.56
N ASN A 15 -10.53 -6.96 -8.81
CA ASN A 15 -11.45 -7.67 -7.95
C ASN A 15 -10.86 -8.97 -7.40
N GLN A 16 -9.58 -9.23 -7.65
CA GLN A 16 -8.92 -10.42 -7.17
C GLN A 16 -8.10 -10.12 -5.94
N ARG A 17 -8.28 -10.98 -4.94
CA ARG A 17 -7.46 -10.94 -3.74
C ARG A 17 -6.13 -11.60 -4.00
N LEU A 18 -5.07 -11.04 -3.44
CA LEU A 18 -3.71 -11.52 -3.65
C LEU A 18 -3.25 -12.33 -2.44
N THR A 19 -2.53 -13.41 -2.70
CA THR A 19 -1.91 -14.21 -1.65
C THR A 19 -0.54 -13.63 -1.28
N VAL A 20 -0.01 -14.07 -0.14
CA VAL A 20 1.37 -13.74 0.27
C VAL A 20 2.36 -14.11 -0.84
N THR A 21 2.21 -15.30 -1.41
CA THR A 21 3.11 -15.79 -2.46
C THR A 21 3.03 -14.91 -3.71
N GLU A 22 1.84 -14.49 -4.10
CA GLU A 22 1.68 -13.61 -5.26
C GLU A 22 2.36 -12.26 -5.05
N LEU A 23 2.19 -11.66 -3.88
CA LEU A 23 2.86 -10.40 -3.54
C LEU A 23 4.38 -10.56 -3.53
N ALA A 24 4.87 -11.62 -2.88
CA ALA A 24 6.30 -11.89 -2.78
C ALA A 24 6.93 -12.12 -4.15
N THR A 25 6.27 -12.92 -4.99
CA THR A 25 6.73 -13.19 -6.35
C THR A 25 6.78 -11.92 -7.19
N CYS A 26 5.75 -11.11 -7.10
CA CYS A 26 5.67 -9.84 -7.81
C CYS A 26 6.85 -8.92 -7.47
N ALA A 27 7.23 -8.89 -6.21
CA ALA A 27 8.30 -8.01 -5.72
C ALA A 27 9.68 -8.67 -5.74
N SER A 28 9.77 -9.95 -6.08
CA SER A 28 11.00 -10.75 -6.04
C SER A 28 11.62 -10.77 -4.64
N ILE A 29 10.79 -10.95 -3.64
CA ILE A 29 11.18 -11.06 -2.23
C ILE A 29 10.61 -12.35 -1.64
N ASP A 30 11.06 -12.71 -0.45
CA ASP A 30 10.59 -13.89 0.25
C ASP A 30 9.22 -13.67 0.90
N ASN A 31 8.46 -14.75 1.05
CA ASN A 31 7.20 -14.72 1.79
C ASN A 31 7.39 -14.19 3.22
N SER A 32 8.53 -14.52 3.85
CA SER A 32 8.84 -14.04 5.19
C SER A 32 8.94 -12.51 5.25
N ALA A 33 9.38 -11.86 4.17
CA ALA A 33 9.43 -10.41 4.12
C ALA A 33 8.01 -9.81 4.13
N ILE A 34 7.07 -10.41 3.39
CA ILE A 34 5.68 -10.00 3.40
C ILE A 34 5.08 -10.14 4.81
N GLU A 35 5.32 -11.27 5.45
CA GLU A 35 4.83 -11.52 6.81
C GLU A 35 5.38 -10.49 7.80
N ARG A 36 6.66 -10.14 7.66
CA ARG A 36 7.29 -9.11 8.48
C ARG A 36 6.65 -7.74 8.28
N TYR A 37 6.35 -7.37 7.03
CA TYR A 37 5.68 -6.11 6.76
C TYR A 37 4.27 -6.07 7.35
N VAL A 38 3.58 -7.20 7.37
CA VAL A 38 2.28 -7.31 8.04
C VAL A 38 2.43 -7.12 9.55
N GLU A 39 3.41 -7.78 10.16
CA GLU A 39 3.69 -7.63 11.60
C GLU A 39 4.02 -6.19 11.99
N LEU A 40 4.71 -5.47 11.12
CA LEU A 40 5.08 -4.08 11.36
C LEU A 40 3.94 -3.10 11.04
N GLY A 41 2.81 -3.61 10.55
CA GLY A 41 1.67 -2.77 10.19
C GLY A 41 1.85 -2.02 8.88
N LEU A 42 2.85 -2.38 8.07
CA LEU A 42 3.10 -1.75 6.77
C LEU A 42 2.17 -2.26 5.69
N LEU A 43 1.77 -3.52 5.78
CA LEU A 43 0.79 -4.13 4.91
C LEU A 43 -0.36 -4.65 5.77
N THR A 44 -1.58 -4.48 5.30
CA THR A 44 -2.79 -4.91 6.03
C THR A 44 -3.52 -5.97 5.21
N PRO A 45 -3.67 -7.20 5.73
CA PRO A 45 -4.50 -8.21 5.05
C PRO A 45 -5.98 -7.86 5.18
N ILE A 46 -6.80 -8.45 4.31
CA ILE A 46 -8.26 -8.22 4.30
C ILE A 46 -8.89 -8.71 5.61
N ALA A 47 -8.41 -9.85 6.09
CA ALA A 47 -8.87 -10.43 7.36
C ALA A 47 -7.72 -11.17 8.00
N GLN A 48 -7.81 -11.36 9.33
CA GLN A 48 -6.80 -12.13 10.05
C GLN A 48 -7.08 -13.63 9.96
N GLU A 49 -7.36 -14.07 8.76
CA GLU A 49 -7.62 -15.48 8.47
C GLU A 49 -6.42 -16.10 7.75
N VAL A 50 -6.31 -17.39 7.81
CA VAL A 50 -5.27 -18.14 7.13
C VAL A 50 -5.94 -18.95 6.01
N PRO A 51 -5.46 -18.81 4.77
CA PRO A 51 -4.33 -17.99 4.31
C PRO A 51 -4.67 -16.50 4.26
N MET A 52 -3.65 -15.66 4.52
CA MET A 52 -3.81 -14.22 4.41
C MET A 52 -4.06 -13.80 2.96
N LEU A 53 -5.03 -12.93 2.76
CA LEU A 53 -5.36 -12.37 1.45
C LEU A 53 -5.27 -10.84 1.53
N PHE A 54 -4.86 -10.25 0.43
CA PHE A 54 -4.63 -8.81 0.34
C PHE A 54 -5.42 -8.21 -0.81
N GLU A 55 -5.83 -6.97 -0.64
CA GLU A 55 -6.39 -6.20 -1.74
C GLU A 55 -5.30 -5.82 -2.74
N PRO A 56 -5.64 -5.63 -4.03
CA PRO A 56 -4.64 -5.24 -5.04
C PRO A 56 -3.89 -3.95 -4.68
N SER A 57 -4.51 -3.05 -3.93
CA SER A 57 -3.87 -1.83 -3.45
C SER A 57 -2.61 -2.10 -2.62
N MET A 58 -2.53 -3.28 -1.99
CA MET A 58 -1.35 -3.65 -1.22
C MET A 58 -0.13 -3.92 -2.10
N ALA A 59 -0.34 -4.31 -3.35
CA ALA A 59 0.77 -4.43 -4.31
C ALA A 59 1.41 -3.05 -4.56
N THR A 60 0.60 -2.02 -4.73
CA THR A 60 1.09 -0.65 -4.89
C THR A 60 1.80 -0.15 -3.63
N ARG A 61 1.25 -0.46 -2.47
CA ARG A 61 1.85 -0.09 -1.19
C ARG A 61 3.20 -0.80 -0.99
N LEU A 62 3.27 -2.08 -1.34
CA LEU A 62 4.53 -2.85 -1.27
C LEU A 62 5.60 -2.23 -2.16
N ARG A 63 5.24 -1.80 -3.35
CA ARG A 63 6.15 -1.10 -4.25
C ARG A 63 6.71 0.16 -3.58
N SER A 64 5.86 0.94 -2.94
CA SER A 64 6.29 2.15 -2.21
C SER A 64 7.25 1.81 -1.07
N ILE A 65 6.98 0.75 -0.32
CA ILE A 65 7.86 0.29 0.76
C ILE A 65 9.26 -0.03 0.20
N LEU A 66 9.30 -0.80 -0.88
CA LEU A 66 10.57 -1.22 -1.48
C LEU A 66 11.34 -0.04 -2.07
N ARG A 67 10.64 0.91 -2.69
CA ARG A 67 11.30 2.11 -3.22
C ARG A 67 11.91 2.96 -2.11
N LEU A 68 11.21 3.14 -1.00
CA LEU A 68 11.73 3.89 0.13
C LEU A 68 12.96 3.21 0.72
N GLN A 69 12.94 1.89 0.83
CA GLN A 69 14.08 1.14 1.37
C GLN A 69 15.27 1.12 0.42
N HIS A 70 15.04 0.77 -0.84
CA HIS A 70 16.11 0.50 -1.80
C HIS A 70 16.60 1.75 -2.53
N ASP A 71 15.69 2.58 -3.00
CA ASP A 71 16.06 3.76 -3.78
C ASP A 71 16.48 4.93 -2.89
N LEU A 72 15.85 5.09 -1.74
CA LEU A 72 16.14 6.19 -0.83
C LEU A 72 16.92 5.77 0.40
N GLY A 73 17.18 4.48 0.56
CA GLY A 73 17.98 3.98 1.69
C GLY A 73 17.34 4.18 3.06
N ILE A 74 16.02 4.29 3.11
CA ILE A 74 15.30 4.49 4.37
C ILE A 74 15.11 3.14 5.05
N ASN A 75 15.40 3.07 6.36
CA ASN A 75 15.20 1.84 7.13
C ASN A 75 13.69 1.61 7.39
N LEU A 76 13.34 0.40 7.84
CA LEU A 76 11.93 0.03 8.04
C LEU A 76 11.20 0.96 9.02
N ALA A 77 11.86 1.40 10.07
CA ALA A 77 11.26 2.34 11.01
C ALA A 77 10.90 3.65 10.31
N GLY A 78 11.81 4.18 9.48
CA GLY A 78 11.58 5.38 8.69
C GLY A 78 10.49 5.19 7.65
N VAL A 79 10.47 4.04 6.98
CA VAL A 79 9.41 3.69 6.03
C VAL A 79 8.04 3.74 6.70
N SER A 80 7.93 3.18 7.90
CA SER A 80 6.68 3.19 8.67
C SER A 80 6.21 4.61 8.95
N VAL A 81 7.12 5.48 9.38
CA VAL A 81 6.80 6.89 9.65
C VAL A 81 6.36 7.61 8.37
N VAL A 82 7.09 7.43 7.26
CA VAL A 82 6.76 8.08 5.99
C VAL A 82 5.39 7.67 5.51
N LEU A 83 5.08 6.37 5.51
CA LEU A 83 3.78 5.87 5.04
C LEU A 83 2.64 6.34 5.94
N ASP A 84 2.84 6.39 7.25
CA ASP A 84 1.85 6.91 8.18
C ASP A 84 1.55 8.39 7.90
N LEU A 85 2.59 9.19 7.67
CA LEU A 85 2.44 10.60 7.34
C LEU A 85 1.75 10.80 5.98
N VAL A 86 2.08 9.98 4.99
CA VAL A 86 1.43 10.04 3.67
C VAL A 86 -0.06 9.70 3.80
N ASP A 87 -0.40 8.68 4.56
CA ASP A 87 -1.79 8.30 4.79
C ASP A 87 -2.57 9.43 5.46
N LYS A 88 -1.98 10.07 6.47
CA LYS A 88 -2.58 11.21 7.16
C LYS A 88 -2.73 12.41 6.24
N LEU A 89 -1.73 12.68 5.42
CA LEU A 89 -1.78 13.78 4.45
C LEU A 89 -2.91 13.57 3.44
N ARG A 90 -3.06 12.37 2.92
CA ARG A 90 -4.14 12.03 1.99
C ARG A 90 -5.52 12.21 2.63
N ALA A 91 -5.66 11.77 3.88
CA ALA A 91 -6.90 11.94 4.62
C ALA A 91 -7.25 13.43 4.81
N LEU A 92 -6.27 14.24 5.18
CA LEU A 92 -6.45 15.68 5.34
C LEU A 92 -6.76 16.37 4.02
N GLN A 93 -6.13 15.97 2.93
CA GLN A 93 -6.43 16.51 1.61
C GLN A 93 -7.86 16.19 1.18
N ALA A 94 -8.33 14.97 1.44
CA ALA A 94 -9.70 14.57 1.14
C ALA A 94 -10.71 15.38 1.95
N GLU A 95 -10.43 15.57 3.24
CA GLU A 95 -11.28 16.39 4.12
C GLU A 95 -11.30 17.86 3.67
N ASN A 96 -10.13 18.40 3.33
CA ASN A 96 -10.01 19.77 2.85
C ASN A 96 -10.79 19.97 1.55
N ALA A 97 -10.76 19.01 0.63
CA ALA A 97 -11.53 19.06 -0.59
C ALA A 97 -13.04 19.06 -0.32
N LYS A 98 -13.49 18.27 0.66
CA LYS A 98 -14.89 18.26 1.09
C LYS A 98 -15.31 19.61 1.68
N LEU A 99 -14.48 20.16 2.53
CA LEU A 99 -14.77 21.47 3.15
C LEU A 99 -14.81 22.59 2.12
N ARG A 100 -13.91 22.59 1.15
CA ARG A 100 -13.92 23.56 0.05
C ARG A 100 -15.19 23.43 -0.76
N LYS A 101 -15.62 22.22 -1.07
CA LYS A 101 -16.85 21.98 -1.81
C LYS A 101 -18.06 22.49 -1.03
N ARG A 102 -18.13 22.23 0.28
CA ARG A 102 -19.21 22.76 1.14
C ARG A 102 -19.22 24.27 1.17
N GLY A 103 -18.06 24.89 1.34
CA GLY A 103 -17.94 26.33 1.33
C GLY A 103 -18.44 26.95 0.03
N PHE A 104 -18.17 26.30 -1.09
CA PHE A 104 -18.64 26.70 -2.40
C PHE A 104 -20.13 26.55 -2.54
N GLU A 105 -20.71 25.45 -2.06
CA GLU A 105 -22.14 25.20 -2.08
C GLU A 105 -22.90 26.18 -1.19
N ASP A 106 -22.35 26.54 -0.04
CA ASP A 106 -22.95 27.50 0.90
C ASP A 106 -22.93 28.93 0.40
N LEU A 107 -22.10 29.24 -0.60
CA LEU A 107 -22.05 30.57 -1.23
C LEU A 107 -23.16 30.78 -2.26
N TYR A 108 -23.76 29.74 -2.72
CA TYR A 108 -24.84 29.76 -3.70
C TYR A 108 -26.11 29.14 -3.14
#